data_d51eb52071bb5fe6ec2d6be1ffc54f24
#
_entry.id   d51eb52071bb5fe6ec2d6be1ffc54f24
#
_cell.length_a   1.000
_cell.length_b   1.000
_cell.length_c   1.000
_cell.angle_alpha   90.00
_cell.angle_beta   90.00
_cell.angle_gamma   90.00
#
_symmetry.space_group_name_H-M   'P 1'
#
loop_
_entity.id
_entity.type
_entity.pdbx_description
1 polymer ?
#
loop_
_entity_poly.entity_id
_entity_poly.type
_entity_poly.pdbx_seq_one_letter_code
_entity_poly.pdbx_strand_id
1 'polypeptide(L)'
;MRRLTHGAALTCALALTLTAAACGGDSVPPLETPNDTTKNGGGGGGGTVQRATLTVQVRVAQADASVLAPLGWPGGAVPGAVVVVQRLGSTQADTVQSDAAGTARFEDLLEGSYQVSSLRALTATERERLAPEDQEVSALAGSRTLQVQAPSTATSVDMDVGRPGSLVFSEITYLYLEPPGVGGYPFWQFIELYNNSDTTIYLDGKLIGSARDDTYDRANFPCSDYEQFTSDAEGLWLQFLYRFPGTGTQYPLAPGRAVVIATDAIDHSEYGGLDLSRAAFEFIGAADVDNPVVPNLVSVGPREYFLDRGFFINALSDKVALIEPLDPASLPRHTIPSTGVEYLRVPADKVLDVFTHRQRTSTSPPFCPRMVHERFDRQPSTGQLAEGTTRTLQRFVLQVLPNGRKVLQRTRTSARDFTAGDPTPGTIP
;
A
#
# COMPACT_ATOMS: atom_id res chain seq x y z
N MET A 1 -47.48 31.73 14.27
CA MET A 1 -47.12 32.45 15.52
C MET A 1 -45.86 31.90 16.11
N ARG A 2 -44.82 32.78 16.28
CA ARG A 2 -43.66 32.69 17.23
C ARG A 2 -42.75 31.46 17.14
N ARG A 3 -41.43 31.53 17.09
CA ARG A 3 -40.42 32.63 17.23
C ARG A 3 -39.10 32.11 16.64
N LEU A 4 -38.36 32.98 16.00
CA LEU A 4 -36.91 32.86 15.74
C LEU A 4 -36.14 32.89 17.06
N THR A 5 -35.08 32.08 17.18
CA THR A 5 -33.98 32.38 18.07
C THR A 5 -32.65 32.16 17.36
N HIS A 6 -31.87 33.23 17.36
CA HIS A 6 -30.47 33.32 16.93
C HIS A 6 -29.58 32.53 17.91
N GLY A 7 -28.58 31.85 17.38
CA GLY A 7 -27.52 31.22 18.19
C GLY A 7 -26.15 31.46 17.57
N ALA A 8 -25.33 32.13 18.32
CA ALA A 8 -24.08 32.78 18.02
C ALA A 8 -22.97 31.85 17.52
N ALA A 9 -22.13 32.38 16.61
CA ALA A 9 -20.84 31.86 16.25
C ALA A 9 -19.88 31.91 17.46
N LEU A 10 -19.30 30.79 17.85
CA LEU A 10 -18.23 30.70 18.85
C LEU A 10 -16.92 30.31 18.13
N THR A 11 -16.09 31.32 17.92
CA THR A 11 -14.67 31.14 17.51
C THR A 11 -13.89 30.64 18.72
N CYS A 12 -13.45 29.39 18.70
CA CYS A 12 -12.53 28.86 19.70
C CYS A 12 -11.12 28.78 19.08
N ALA A 13 -10.28 29.73 19.49
CA ALA A 13 -8.84 29.67 19.29
C ALA A 13 -8.26 28.69 20.32
N LEU A 14 -7.70 27.57 19.86
CA LEU A 14 -7.03 26.58 20.72
C LEU A 14 -5.52 26.83 20.67
N ALA A 15 -5.00 27.38 21.77
CA ALA A 15 -3.57 27.49 22.04
C ALA A 15 -3.06 26.11 22.52
N LEU A 16 -2.11 25.51 21.79
CA LEU A 16 -1.42 24.31 22.23
C LEU A 16 -0.31 24.70 23.21
N THR A 17 -0.49 24.38 24.50
CA THR A 17 0.60 24.34 25.47
C THR A 17 1.14 22.91 25.56
N LEU A 18 2.41 22.74 25.12
CA LEU A 18 3.18 21.54 25.41
C LEU A 18 3.59 21.54 26.88
N THR A 19 3.10 20.61 27.67
CA THR A 19 3.68 20.25 28.96
C THR A 19 4.53 18.99 28.78
N ALA A 20 5.83 19.13 28.91
CA ALA A 20 6.78 18.04 29.05
C ALA A 20 6.64 17.42 30.45
N ALA A 21 6.23 16.16 30.54
CA ALA A 21 6.34 15.36 31.74
C ALA A 21 7.64 14.56 31.67
N ALA A 22 8.62 14.95 32.51
CA ALA A 22 9.80 14.17 32.78
C ALA A 22 9.48 13.10 33.84
N CYS A 23 9.75 11.84 33.53
CA CYS A 23 9.97 10.80 34.54
C CYS A 23 11.18 9.97 34.19
N GLY A 24 12.21 10.13 34.96
CA GLY A 24 13.05 9.25 35.73
C GLY A 24 13.76 8.09 35.02
N GLY A 25 15.03 8.29 34.73
CA GLY A 25 16.17 7.55 35.21
C GLY A 25 16.36 6.11 34.76
N ASP A 26 17.27 5.94 33.76
CA ASP A 26 18.36 4.99 33.95
C ASP A 26 19.56 5.48 33.12
N SER A 27 20.69 5.57 33.82
CA SER A 27 21.94 6.14 33.32
C SER A 27 22.64 5.22 32.32
N VAL A 28 22.64 5.63 31.06
CA VAL A 28 23.57 5.10 30.05
C VAL A 28 24.90 5.86 30.22
N PRO A 29 26.04 5.16 30.30
CA PRO A 29 27.34 5.85 30.42
C PRO A 29 27.66 6.64 29.14
N PRO A 30 28.35 7.78 29.27
CA PRO A 30 28.68 8.60 28.10
C PRO A 30 29.66 7.84 27.18
N LEU A 31 29.36 7.83 25.90
CA LEU A 31 30.30 7.45 24.86
C LEU A 31 31.51 8.42 24.94
N GLU A 32 32.68 7.86 25.21
CA GLU A 32 33.91 8.58 25.19
C GLU A 32 34.15 9.20 23.81
N THR A 33 34.27 10.51 23.77
CA THR A 33 34.80 11.24 22.61
C THR A 33 36.25 10.92 22.47
N PRO A 34 36.77 10.56 21.28
CA PRO A 34 38.20 10.44 21.05
C PRO A 34 38.88 11.79 21.30
N ASN A 35 39.81 11.78 22.20
CA ASN A 35 40.69 12.91 22.56
C ASN A 35 41.58 13.25 21.37
N ASP A 36 41.27 14.32 20.64
CA ASP A 36 42.12 14.85 19.59
C ASP A 36 43.10 15.84 20.20
N THR A 37 44.30 15.35 20.48
CA THR A 37 45.46 16.18 20.74
C THR A 37 46.42 16.13 19.57
N THR A 38 46.19 16.99 18.56
CA THR A 38 47.26 17.48 17.71
C THR A 38 47.02 18.94 17.34
N LYS A 39 47.66 19.83 18.05
CA LYS A 39 47.97 21.18 17.55
C LYS A 39 48.94 21.03 16.38
N ASN A 40 48.56 21.47 15.17
CA ASN A 40 49.38 22.42 14.39
C ASN A 40 48.69 22.86 13.10
N GLY A 41 48.55 24.16 12.96
CA GLY A 41 48.93 24.89 11.75
C GLY A 41 47.98 24.87 10.56
N GLY A 42 47.18 25.91 10.40
CA GLY A 42 47.05 26.60 9.11
C GLY A 42 46.09 25.98 8.10
N GLY A 43 45.00 26.69 7.84
CA GLY A 43 44.21 26.47 6.64
C GLY A 43 42.71 26.47 6.95
N GLY A 44 42.14 27.63 7.20
CA GLY A 44 40.68 27.80 7.23
C GLY A 44 40.06 27.51 5.87
N GLY A 45 39.70 26.26 5.63
CA GLY A 45 38.77 25.87 4.61
C GLY A 45 37.35 25.93 5.20
N GLY A 46 36.81 27.12 5.39
CA GLY A 46 35.37 27.31 5.57
C GLY A 46 34.71 26.90 4.25
N GLY A 47 34.33 25.63 4.12
CA GLY A 47 33.50 25.17 3.01
C GLY A 47 32.24 26.01 3.06
N THR A 48 32.06 26.91 2.11
CA THR A 48 30.85 27.67 1.96
C THR A 48 29.71 26.65 1.74
N VAL A 49 28.83 26.59 2.72
CA VAL A 49 27.61 25.75 2.61
C VAL A 49 26.85 26.23 1.39
N GLN A 50 26.89 25.46 0.30
CA GLN A 50 26.23 25.83 -0.92
C GLN A 50 24.72 25.65 -0.79
N ARG A 51 23.98 26.67 -1.21
CA ARG A 51 22.53 26.67 -1.20
C ARG A 51 22.01 26.61 -2.62
N ALA A 52 20.89 25.92 -2.78
CA ALA A 52 20.26 25.64 -4.06
C ALA A 52 18.81 26.06 -4.10
N THR A 53 18.33 26.35 -5.29
CA THR A 53 16.90 26.44 -5.58
C THR A 53 16.42 25.12 -6.17
N LEU A 54 15.32 24.57 -5.66
CA LEU A 54 14.63 23.43 -6.25
C LEU A 54 13.33 23.88 -6.91
N THR A 55 13.18 23.59 -8.19
CA THR A 55 11.92 23.79 -8.92
C THR A 55 11.29 22.44 -9.19
N VAL A 56 10.07 22.23 -8.69
CA VAL A 56 9.28 21.00 -8.86
C VAL A 56 8.11 21.27 -9.79
N GLN A 57 8.04 20.56 -10.91
CA GLN A 57 6.90 20.55 -11.80
C GLN A 57 5.98 19.40 -11.43
N VAL A 58 4.78 19.71 -10.94
CA VAL A 58 3.78 18.71 -10.56
C VAL A 58 2.85 18.46 -11.74
N ARG A 59 2.72 17.20 -12.15
CA ARG A 59 1.93 16.80 -13.34
C ARG A 59 1.05 15.61 -13.02
N VAL A 60 -0.05 15.49 -13.76
CA VAL A 60 -0.85 14.25 -13.78
C VAL A 60 -0.01 13.15 -14.41
N ALA A 61 0.02 11.97 -13.78
CA ALA A 61 0.64 10.79 -14.37
C ALA A 61 -0.03 10.46 -15.72
N GLN A 62 0.77 10.10 -16.72
CA GLN A 62 0.27 9.84 -18.07
C GLN A 62 -0.86 8.81 -18.10
N ALA A 63 -0.77 7.80 -17.26
CA ALA A 63 -1.79 6.76 -17.13
C ALA A 63 -3.16 7.28 -16.65
N ASP A 64 -3.21 8.42 -15.96
CA ASP A 64 -4.41 9.03 -15.42
C ASP A 64 -4.87 10.28 -16.20
N ALA A 65 -4.18 10.61 -17.27
CA ALA A 65 -4.46 11.82 -18.05
C ALA A 65 -5.90 11.85 -18.59
N SER A 66 -6.44 10.71 -19.04
CA SER A 66 -7.82 10.61 -19.53
C SER A 66 -8.84 10.83 -18.42
N VAL A 67 -8.60 10.33 -17.20
CA VAL A 67 -9.46 10.49 -16.03
C VAL A 67 -9.63 11.95 -15.66
N LEU A 68 -8.55 12.72 -15.72
CA LEU A 68 -8.51 14.12 -15.27
C LEU A 68 -8.67 15.13 -16.42
N ALA A 69 -8.78 14.66 -17.67
CA ALA A 69 -8.99 15.54 -18.83
C ALA A 69 -10.18 16.50 -18.68
N PRO A 70 -11.34 16.10 -18.07
CA PRO A 70 -12.47 17.02 -17.87
C PRO A 70 -12.16 18.22 -16.97
N LEU A 71 -11.09 18.16 -16.15
CA LEU A 71 -10.68 19.30 -15.33
C LEU A 71 -10.04 20.43 -16.15
N GLY A 72 -9.54 20.12 -17.35
CA GLY A 72 -8.99 21.11 -18.27
C GLY A 72 -7.67 21.71 -17.79
N TRP A 73 -6.88 20.98 -17.01
CA TRP A 73 -5.58 21.44 -16.54
C TRP A 73 -4.56 21.48 -17.69
N PRO A 74 -3.95 22.64 -17.99
CA PRO A 74 -3.10 22.80 -19.17
C PRO A 74 -1.88 21.86 -19.13
N GLY A 75 -1.68 21.06 -20.17
CA GLY A 75 -0.52 20.17 -20.28
C GLY A 75 -0.37 19.14 -19.16
N GLY A 76 -1.48 18.83 -18.46
CA GLY A 76 -1.48 17.94 -17.28
C GLY A 76 -0.84 18.57 -16.03
N ALA A 77 -0.58 19.87 -16.02
CA ALA A 77 -0.10 20.57 -14.82
C ALA A 77 -1.13 20.46 -13.67
N VAL A 78 -0.70 20.20 -12.44
CA VAL A 78 -1.59 20.10 -11.28
C VAL A 78 -1.51 21.37 -10.45
N PRO A 79 -2.51 22.26 -10.51
CA PRO A 79 -2.53 23.50 -9.74
C PRO A 79 -2.93 23.25 -8.29
N GLY A 80 -2.36 24.01 -7.35
CA GLY A 80 -2.70 23.98 -5.93
C GLY A 80 -2.33 22.68 -5.21
N ALA A 81 -1.40 21.89 -5.77
CA ALA A 81 -0.84 20.74 -5.08
C ALA A 81 0.06 21.22 -3.93
N VAL A 82 -0.12 20.64 -2.76
CA VAL A 82 0.80 20.82 -1.63
C VAL A 82 2.04 19.99 -1.92
N VAL A 83 3.18 20.63 -2.08
CA VAL A 83 4.48 19.98 -2.32
C VAL A 83 5.33 20.14 -1.07
N VAL A 84 5.84 19.02 -0.58
CA VAL A 84 6.68 18.93 0.62
C VAL A 84 8.04 18.41 0.20
N VAL A 85 9.12 19.08 0.62
CA VAL A 85 10.49 18.62 0.44
C VAL A 85 11.13 18.38 1.80
N GLN A 86 11.74 17.22 1.97
CA GLN A 86 12.41 16.82 3.19
C GLN A 86 13.78 16.25 2.86
N ARG A 87 14.82 16.81 3.48
CA ARG A 87 16.18 16.26 3.34
C ARG A 87 16.26 14.91 4.04
N LEU A 88 16.84 13.90 3.38
CA LEU A 88 17.00 12.58 3.97
C LEU A 88 17.89 12.67 5.23
N GLY A 89 17.41 12.07 6.32
CA GLY A 89 18.05 12.16 7.63
C GLY A 89 17.68 13.41 8.45
N SER A 90 16.77 14.28 7.94
CA SER A 90 16.24 15.44 8.66
C SER A 90 14.76 15.23 9.02
N THR A 91 14.34 15.79 10.13
CA THR A 91 12.91 15.87 10.51
C THR A 91 12.26 17.17 10.02
N GLN A 92 13.05 18.12 9.49
CA GLN A 92 12.53 19.38 8.96
C GLN A 92 12.09 19.19 7.51
N ALA A 93 10.94 19.78 7.16
CA ALA A 93 10.38 19.78 5.83
C ALA A 93 9.89 21.17 5.46
N ASP A 94 10.10 21.57 4.20
CA ASP A 94 9.57 22.80 3.63
C ASP A 94 8.35 22.46 2.77
N THR A 95 7.37 23.36 2.76
CA THR A 95 6.09 23.15 2.06
C THR A 95 5.72 24.35 1.22
N VAL A 96 5.38 24.10 -0.06
CA VAL A 96 4.92 25.11 -1.01
C VAL A 96 3.72 24.56 -1.79
N GLN A 97 2.77 25.41 -2.15
CA GLN A 97 1.72 25.04 -3.10
C GLN A 97 2.16 25.32 -4.54
N SER A 98 1.84 24.38 -5.45
CA SER A 98 2.06 24.61 -6.88
C SER A 98 1.16 25.72 -7.41
N ASP A 99 1.69 26.51 -8.33
CA ASP A 99 0.97 27.56 -9.03
C ASP A 99 0.01 27.00 -10.10
N ALA A 100 -0.62 27.89 -10.88
CA ALA A 100 -1.54 27.51 -11.95
C ALA A 100 -0.87 26.67 -13.06
N ALA A 101 0.44 26.77 -13.22
CA ALA A 101 1.23 25.98 -14.16
C ALA A 101 1.75 24.67 -13.53
N GLY A 102 1.37 24.35 -12.30
CA GLY A 102 1.83 23.16 -11.57
C GLY A 102 3.26 23.28 -11.04
N THR A 103 3.80 24.50 -10.89
CA THR A 103 5.18 24.72 -10.44
C THR A 103 5.24 25.08 -8.97
N ALA A 104 6.06 24.38 -8.21
CA ALA A 104 6.43 24.72 -6.82
C ALA A 104 7.93 25.02 -6.77
N ARG A 105 8.32 26.13 -6.08
CA ARG A 105 9.71 26.57 -5.99
C ARG A 105 10.13 26.67 -4.53
N PHE A 106 11.26 26.05 -4.23
CA PHE A 106 11.91 26.06 -2.92
C PHE A 106 13.27 26.75 -3.06
N GLU A 107 13.53 27.69 -2.18
CA GLU A 107 14.77 28.46 -2.16
C GLU A 107 15.59 28.09 -0.92
N ASP A 108 16.88 28.41 -0.94
CA ASP A 108 17.78 28.25 0.20
C ASP A 108 17.95 26.81 0.72
N LEU A 109 17.71 25.81 -0.12
CA LEU A 109 17.93 24.41 0.25
C LEU A 109 19.44 24.10 0.35
N LEU A 110 19.81 23.29 1.30
CA LEU A 110 21.17 22.72 1.34
C LEU A 110 21.32 21.65 0.26
N GLU A 111 22.50 21.52 -0.34
CA GLU A 111 22.77 20.36 -1.20
C GLU A 111 22.58 19.04 -0.48
N GLY A 112 22.10 18.03 -1.21
CA GLY A 112 21.93 16.68 -0.67
C GLY A 112 20.73 15.92 -1.23
N SER A 113 20.48 14.75 -0.67
CA SER A 113 19.34 13.90 -1.03
C SER A 113 18.06 14.39 -0.36
N TYR A 114 17.01 14.51 -1.15
CA TYR A 114 15.68 14.94 -0.69
C TYR A 114 14.61 13.96 -1.14
N GLN A 115 13.63 13.77 -0.26
CA GLN A 115 12.32 13.24 -0.60
C GLN A 115 11.42 14.41 -0.95
N VAL A 116 10.83 14.37 -2.14
CA VAL A 116 9.76 15.28 -2.57
C VAL A 116 8.47 14.50 -2.60
N SER A 117 7.43 15.00 -1.94
CA SER A 117 6.09 14.44 -1.99
C SER A 117 5.09 15.53 -2.37
N SER A 118 4.04 15.16 -3.08
CA SER A 118 2.98 16.07 -3.46
C SER A 118 1.60 15.45 -3.26
N LEU A 119 0.64 16.27 -2.81
CA LEU A 119 -0.74 15.89 -2.57
C LEU A 119 -1.67 16.99 -3.07
N ARG A 120 -2.75 16.62 -3.78
CA ARG A 120 -3.81 17.51 -4.24
C ARG A 120 -5.17 16.87 -4.01
N ALA A 121 -5.93 17.34 -3.03
CA ALA A 121 -7.31 16.92 -2.85
C ALA A 121 -8.20 17.57 -3.92
N LEU A 122 -9.10 16.80 -4.55
CA LEU A 122 -10.10 17.33 -5.47
C LEU A 122 -11.29 17.90 -4.69
N THR A 123 -11.75 19.07 -5.10
CA THR A 123 -12.98 19.66 -4.59
C THR A 123 -14.21 18.86 -5.07
N ALA A 124 -15.35 19.05 -4.40
CA ALA A 124 -16.61 18.43 -4.84
C ALA A 124 -16.94 18.81 -6.30
N THR A 125 -16.80 20.10 -6.65
CA THR A 125 -17.06 20.61 -8.00
C THR A 125 -16.11 20.01 -9.04
N GLU A 126 -14.84 19.78 -8.70
CA GLU A 126 -13.91 19.11 -9.60
C GLU A 126 -14.31 17.64 -9.82
N ARG A 127 -14.70 16.94 -8.77
CA ARG A 127 -15.16 15.55 -8.87
C ARG A 127 -16.44 15.40 -9.72
N GLU A 128 -17.39 16.32 -9.57
CA GLU A 128 -18.63 16.36 -10.37
C GLU A 128 -18.36 16.54 -11.88
N ARG A 129 -17.19 17.08 -12.26
CA ARG A 129 -16.79 17.22 -13.67
C ARG A 129 -16.19 15.94 -14.26
N LEU A 130 -15.76 15.01 -13.44
CA LEU A 130 -15.22 13.72 -13.89
C LEU A 130 -16.33 12.83 -14.44
N ALA A 131 -15.96 11.83 -15.23
CA ALA A 131 -16.89 10.79 -15.66
C ALA A 131 -17.52 10.10 -14.45
N PRO A 132 -18.78 9.62 -14.52
CA PRO A 132 -19.46 9.00 -13.39
C PRO A 132 -18.65 7.89 -12.70
N GLU A 133 -17.94 7.08 -13.48
CA GLU A 133 -17.08 5.99 -13.01
C GLU A 133 -15.81 6.46 -12.30
N ASP A 134 -15.44 7.72 -12.47
CA ASP A 134 -14.25 8.34 -11.89
C ASP A 134 -14.55 9.33 -10.76
N GLN A 135 -15.80 9.59 -10.43
CA GLN A 135 -16.19 10.55 -9.36
C GLN A 135 -15.74 10.12 -7.96
N GLU A 136 -15.35 8.87 -7.78
CA GLU A 136 -14.69 8.39 -6.56
C GLU A 136 -13.25 8.91 -6.38
N VAL A 137 -12.62 9.46 -7.43
CA VAL A 137 -11.29 10.07 -7.31
C VAL A 137 -11.37 11.27 -6.38
N SER A 138 -10.67 11.21 -5.27
CA SER A 138 -10.72 12.25 -4.23
C SER A 138 -9.46 13.10 -4.13
N ALA A 139 -8.33 12.57 -4.58
CA ALA A 139 -7.04 13.24 -4.49
C ALA A 139 -6.08 12.75 -5.57
N LEU A 140 -4.99 13.47 -5.73
CA LEU A 140 -3.80 13.02 -6.46
C LEU A 140 -2.62 13.02 -5.50
N ALA A 141 -1.73 12.04 -5.65
CA ALA A 141 -0.49 11.97 -4.88
C ALA A 141 0.68 11.51 -5.75
N GLY A 142 1.86 11.95 -5.39
CA GLY A 142 3.09 11.52 -6.03
C GLY A 142 4.29 11.79 -5.16
N SER A 143 5.36 11.03 -5.33
CA SER A 143 6.61 11.26 -4.61
C SER A 143 7.83 10.90 -5.45
N ARG A 144 8.97 11.48 -5.07
CA ARG A 144 10.25 11.24 -5.73
C ARG A 144 11.41 11.55 -4.80
N THR A 145 12.44 10.72 -4.83
CA THR A 145 13.74 11.03 -4.23
C THR A 145 14.68 11.58 -5.29
N LEU A 146 15.45 12.63 -4.95
CA LEU A 146 16.42 13.25 -5.85
C LEU A 146 17.59 13.86 -5.08
N GLN A 147 18.64 14.17 -5.85
CA GLN A 147 19.76 15.00 -5.35
C GLN A 147 19.49 16.47 -5.72
N VAL A 148 19.55 17.34 -4.72
CA VAL A 148 19.54 18.80 -4.89
C VAL A 148 20.97 19.29 -4.94
N GLN A 149 21.30 20.03 -5.99
CA GLN A 149 22.64 20.59 -6.25
C GLN A 149 22.56 22.09 -6.54
N ALA A 150 23.56 22.83 -6.05
CA ALA A 150 23.69 24.26 -6.33
C ALA A 150 24.10 24.51 -7.80
N PRO A 151 23.74 25.65 -8.38
CA PRO A 151 22.89 26.69 -7.81
C PRO A 151 21.40 26.37 -7.90
N SER A 152 20.99 25.41 -8.74
CA SER A 152 19.59 25.04 -8.92
C SER A 152 19.40 23.61 -9.43
N THR A 153 18.32 23.00 -9.02
CA THR A 153 17.86 21.69 -9.50
C THR A 153 16.41 21.82 -9.97
N ALA A 154 16.07 21.20 -11.09
CA ALA A 154 14.70 21.08 -11.59
C ALA A 154 14.31 19.59 -11.64
N THR A 155 13.06 19.30 -11.30
CA THR A 155 12.51 17.94 -11.34
C THR A 155 11.02 17.96 -11.65
N SER A 156 10.44 16.80 -11.96
CA SER A 156 8.99 16.63 -12.04
C SER A 156 8.53 15.54 -11.08
N VAL A 157 7.32 15.72 -10.55
CA VAL A 157 6.60 14.70 -9.80
C VAL A 157 5.31 14.38 -10.53
N ASP A 158 5.20 13.16 -11.01
CA ASP A 158 3.97 12.66 -11.59
C ASP A 158 3.04 12.22 -10.46
N MET A 159 1.79 12.71 -10.49
CA MET A 159 0.77 12.44 -9.49
C MET A 159 -0.26 11.46 -10.04
N ASP A 160 -0.45 10.36 -9.35
CA ASP A 160 -1.49 9.38 -9.65
C ASP A 160 -2.79 9.75 -8.95
N VAL A 161 -3.92 9.39 -9.56
CA VAL A 161 -5.23 9.56 -8.94
C VAL A 161 -5.37 8.59 -7.76
N GLY A 162 -5.75 9.15 -6.62
CA GLY A 162 -6.10 8.41 -5.41
C GLY A 162 -7.60 8.22 -5.32
N ARG A 163 -8.02 6.96 -5.26
CA ARG A 163 -9.39 6.59 -4.91
C ARG A 163 -9.36 6.13 -3.46
N PRO A 164 -10.16 6.68 -2.56
CA PRO A 164 -10.13 6.25 -1.16
C PRO A 164 -10.41 4.75 -1.01
N GLY A 165 -11.14 4.17 -1.97
CA GLY A 165 -11.58 2.79 -1.83
C GLY A 165 -12.40 2.60 -0.56
N SER A 166 -13.18 1.55 -0.49
CA SER A 166 -13.92 1.24 0.74
C SER A 166 -13.05 0.43 1.70
N LEU A 167 -12.63 -0.74 1.28
CA LEU A 167 -11.78 -1.67 2.01
C LEU A 167 -10.53 -1.94 1.17
N VAL A 168 -9.35 -1.86 1.78
CA VAL A 168 -8.07 -2.03 1.10
C VAL A 168 -7.12 -2.93 1.89
N PHE A 169 -6.17 -3.54 1.21
CA PHE A 169 -5.02 -4.15 1.86
C PHE A 169 -4.12 -3.05 2.46
N SER A 170 -3.84 -3.10 3.74
CA SER A 170 -2.94 -2.15 4.42
C SER A 170 -1.55 -2.71 4.61
N GLU A 171 -1.43 -4.00 4.94
CA GLU A 171 -0.15 -4.66 5.13
C GLU A 171 -0.21 -6.11 4.63
N ILE A 172 0.87 -6.57 4.00
CA ILE A 172 0.94 -7.92 3.43
C ILE A 172 2.34 -8.49 3.65
N THR A 173 2.39 -9.71 4.18
CA THR A 173 3.60 -10.52 4.25
C THR A 173 3.57 -11.61 3.17
N TYR A 174 4.72 -11.86 2.54
CA TYR A 174 4.85 -12.95 1.56
C TYR A 174 6.18 -13.70 1.67
N LEU A 175 7.02 -13.34 2.63
CA LEU A 175 8.31 -13.98 2.83
C LEU A 175 8.17 -15.31 3.58
N TYR A 176 9.14 -16.18 3.33
CA TYR A 176 9.36 -17.37 4.12
C TYR A 176 10.45 -17.11 5.13
N LEU A 177 10.22 -17.52 6.37
CA LEU A 177 11.31 -17.63 7.34
C LEU A 177 12.14 -18.87 7.04
N GLU A 178 13.38 -18.88 7.45
CA GLU A 178 14.28 -20.01 7.32
C GLU A 178 14.84 -20.43 8.68
N PRO A 179 13.98 -20.94 9.60
CA PRO A 179 14.45 -21.38 10.90
C PRO A 179 15.40 -22.57 10.77
N PRO A 180 16.48 -22.63 11.57
CA PRO A 180 17.45 -23.71 11.50
C PRO A 180 16.79 -25.10 11.60
N GLY A 181 17.03 -25.96 10.58
CA GLY A 181 16.54 -27.33 10.54
C GLY A 181 15.08 -27.51 10.12
N VAL A 182 14.35 -26.45 9.83
CA VAL A 182 12.92 -26.51 9.42
C VAL A 182 12.73 -26.32 7.92
N GLY A 183 13.62 -25.55 7.29
CA GLY A 183 13.44 -25.12 5.89
C GLY A 183 12.50 -23.92 5.77
N GLY A 184 12.02 -23.63 4.56
CA GLY A 184 11.14 -22.49 4.33
C GLY A 184 9.84 -22.57 5.13
N TYR A 185 9.57 -21.56 5.97
CA TYR A 185 8.41 -21.50 6.87
C TYR A 185 7.49 -20.32 6.49
N PRO A 186 6.39 -20.54 5.75
CA PRO A 186 5.49 -19.49 5.29
C PRO A 186 4.35 -19.16 6.27
N PHE A 187 4.11 -19.96 7.31
CA PHE A 187 2.88 -19.91 8.12
C PHE A 187 2.75 -18.67 9.00
N TRP A 188 3.84 -17.92 9.22
CA TRP A 188 3.83 -16.64 9.92
C TRP A 188 3.25 -15.49 9.10
N GLN A 189 2.84 -15.75 7.85
CA GLN A 189 2.30 -14.71 6.98
C GLN A 189 0.94 -14.23 7.47
N PHE A 190 0.65 -12.96 7.13
CA PHE A 190 -0.65 -12.36 7.37
C PHE A 190 -1.00 -11.37 6.26
N ILE A 191 -2.29 -11.12 6.14
CA ILE A 191 -2.87 -10.03 5.36
C ILE A 191 -3.58 -9.12 6.33
N GLU A 192 -3.39 -7.81 6.21
CA GLU A 192 -4.16 -6.83 6.95
C GLU A 192 -5.07 -6.04 6.02
N LEU A 193 -6.34 -5.91 6.42
CA LEU A 193 -7.33 -5.08 5.74
C LEU A 193 -7.60 -3.82 6.56
N TYR A 194 -7.83 -2.72 5.86
CA TYR A 194 -8.13 -1.44 6.46
C TYR A 194 -9.39 -0.83 5.86
N ASN A 195 -10.29 -0.37 6.73
CA ASN A 195 -11.44 0.40 6.29
C ASN A 195 -11.03 1.85 5.99
N ASN A 196 -10.81 2.10 4.71
CA ASN A 196 -10.35 3.38 4.18
C ASN A 196 -11.51 4.38 3.96
N SER A 197 -12.76 3.94 4.17
CA SER A 197 -13.99 4.75 4.01
C SER A 197 -14.36 5.50 5.30
N ASP A 198 -15.42 6.27 5.24
CA ASP A 198 -16.02 7.00 6.36
C ASP A 198 -17.23 6.29 6.98
N THR A 199 -17.55 5.09 6.50
CA THR A 199 -18.66 4.27 6.98
C THR A 199 -18.19 2.92 7.49
N THR A 200 -18.96 2.29 8.37
CA THR A 200 -18.68 0.91 8.81
C THR A 200 -18.87 -0.06 7.65
N ILE A 201 -17.90 -0.94 7.44
CA ILE A 201 -17.94 -2.01 6.47
C ILE A 201 -18.11 -3.32 7.20
N TYR A 202 -18.99 -4.19 6.68
CA TYR A 202 -19.13 -5.54 7.19
C TYR A 202 -18.31 -6.51 6.34
N LEU A 203 -17.50 -7.34 6.99
CA LEU A 203 -16.64 -8.32 6.32
C LEU A 203 -17.39 -9.58 5.91
N ASP A 204 -18.55 -9.81 6.51
CA ASP A 204 -19.40 -10.98 6.31
C ASP A 204 -19.60 -11.31 4.82
N GLY A 205 -19.26 -12.54 4.45
CA GLY A 205 -19.45 -13.06 3.09
C GLY A 205 -18.52 -12.47 2.03
N LYS A 206 -17.69 -11.46 2.34
CA LYS A 206 -16.64 -10.98 1.43
C LYS A 206 -15.62 -12.09 1.17
N LEU A 207 -14.83 -11.95 0.10
CA LEU A 207 -13.86 -12.96 -0.26
C LEU A 207 -12.46 -12.36 -0.39
N ILE A 208 -11.48 -13.17 -0.03
CA ILE A 208 -10.08 -13.00 -0.45
C ILE A 208 -9.79 -14.06 -1.48
N GLY A 209 -9.28 -13.63 -2.64
CA GLY A 209 -8.89 -14.53 -3.70
C GLY A 209 -7.43 -14.36 -4.06
N SER A 210 -6.83 -15.42 -4.61
CA SER A 210 -5.48 -15.34 -5.16
C SER A 210 -5.32 -16.19 -6.41
N ALA A 211 -4.25 -15.91 -7.14
CA ALA A 211 -3.78 -16.76 -8.21
C ALA A 211 -2.27 -16.64 -8.34
N ARG A 212 -1.62 -17.80 -8.42
CA ARG A 212 -0.18 -17.90 -8.57
C ARG A 212 0.22 -17.76 -10.03
N ASP A 213 1.41 -17.24 -10.24
CA ASP A 213 2.10 -17.33 -11.54
C ASP A 213 2.80 -18.70 -11.63
N ASP A 214 2.11 -19.68 -12.20
CA ASP A 214 2.62 -21.06 -12.33
C ASP A 214 3.72 -21.20 -13.40
N THR A 215 4.58 -20.22 -13.57
CA THR A 215 5.49 -20.12 -14.72
C THR A 215 6.92 -20.62 -14.46
N TYR A 216 7.08 -21.61 -13.60
CA TYR A 216 8.40 -22.20 -13.34
C TYR A 216 9.02 -22.96 -14.53
N ASP A 217 8.21 -23.41 -15.47
CA ASP A 217 8.68 -24.15 -16.65
C ASP A 217 8.02 -23.64 -17.93
N ARG A 218 8.69 -22.71 -18.61
CA ARG A 218 8.22 -22.10 -19.86
C ARG A 218 8.11 -23.07 -21.03
N ALA A 219 8.88 -24.15 -21.01
CA ALA A 219 8.81 -25.13 -22.09
C ALA A 219 7.46 -25.86 -22.07
N ASN A 220 6.86 -26.01 -20.87
CA ASN A 220 5.62 -26.72 -20.67
C ASN A 220 4.42 -25.79 -20.41
N PHE A 221 4.65 -24.52 -20.07
CA PHE A 221 3.61 -23.54 -19.70
C PHE A 221 3.76 -22.25 -20.52
N PRO A 222 3.30 -22.23 -21.77
CA PRO A 222 3.46 -21.09 -22.65
C PRO A 222 2.64 -19.89 -22.14
N CYS A 223 3.24 -18.70 -22.20
CA CYS A 223 2.57 -17.47 -21.77
C CYS A 223 1.28 -17.17 -22.55
N SER A 224 1.14 -17.70 -23.75
CA SER A 224 -0.09 -17.59 -24.56
C SER A 224 -1.33 -18.13 -23.84
N ASP A 225 -1.17 -19.14 -23.00
CA ASP A 225 -2.29 -19.71 -22.22
C ASP A 225 -2.90 -18.72 -21.22
N TYR A 226 -2.16 -17.66 -20.88
CA TYR A 226 -2.56 -16.66 -19.87
C TYR A 226 -2.89 -15.28 -20.47
N GLU A 227 -2.80 -15.11 -21.80
CA GLU A 227 -3.05 -13.81 -22.45
C GLU A 227 -4.45 -13.27 -22.18
N GLN A 228 -5.44 -14.16 -22.10
CA GLN A 228 -6.80 -13.76 -21.76
C GLN A 228 -6.92 -13.09 -20.39
N PHE A 229 -6.04 -13.44 -19.42
CA PHE A 229 -6.08 -12.86 -18.08
C PHE A 229 -5.56 -11.42 -18.06
N THR A 230 -4.62 -11.10 -18.94
CA THR A 230 -4.08 -9.76 -19.09
C THR A 230 -4.94 -8.86 -19.96
N SER A 231 -5.71 -9.43 -20.87
CA SER A 231 -6.58 -8.69 -21.79
C SER A 231 -8.00 -8.46 -21.26
N ASP A 232 -8.41 -9.18 -20.20
CA ASP A 232 -9.76 -9.09 -19.64
C ASP A 232 -9.92 -7.89 -18.70
N ALA A 233 -10.35 -6.75 -19.24
CA ALA A 233 -10.64 -5.56 -18.44
C ALA A 233 -11.89 -5.71 -17.54
N GLU A 234 -12.79 -6.64 -17.84
CA GLU A 234 -14.07 -6.81 -17.16
C GLU A 234 -14.07 -7.99 -16.18
N GLY A 235 -12.94 -8.67 -16.01
CA GLY A 235 -12.83 -9.82 -15.12
C GLY A 235 -11.43 -10.05 -14.56
N LEU A 236 -11.38 -10.44 -13.29
CA LEU A 236 -10.16 -10.88 -12.62
C LEU A 236 -10.19 -12.40 -12.45
N TRP A 237 -9.15 -13.08 -12.92
CA TRP A 237 -9.06 -14.53 -12.91
C TRP A 237 -8.28 -15.04 -11.70
N LEU A 238 -8.93 -15.89 -10.88
CA LEU A 238 -8.41 -16.38 -9.60
C LEU A 238 -8.52 -17.90 -9.49
N GLN A 239 -7.56 -18.53 -8.82
CA GLN A 239 -7.53 -19.98 -8.56
C GLN A 239 -8.14 -20.30 -7.19
N PHE A 240 -7.87 -19.48 -6.18
CA PHE A 240 -8.23 -19.69 -4.78
C PHE A 240 -9.17 -18.61 -4.33
N LEU A 241 -10.21 -18.99 -3.60
CA LEU A 241 -11.19 -18.08 -3.01
C LEU A 241 -11.49 -18.54 -1.59
N TYR A 242 -11.37 -17.63 -0.65
CA TYR A 242 -11.71 -17.83 0.76
C TYR A 242 -12.76 -16.82 1.18
N ARG A 243 -13.78 -17.29 1.87
CA ARG A 243 -14.92 -16.48 2.30
C ARG A 243 -14.81 -16.16 3.78
N PHE A 244 -15.00 -14.90 4.14
CA PHE A 244 -15.23 -14.49 5.51
C PHE A 244 -16.51 -15.12 6.06
N PRO A 245 -16.49 -15.59 7.31
CA PRO A 245 -17.69 -16.11 7.98
C PRO A 245 -18.71 -14.99 8.20
N GLY A 246 -19.91 -15.37 8.64
CA GLY A 246 -20.97 -14.44 8.98
C GLY A 246 -22.06 -14.34 7.92
N THR A 247 -23.17 -13.70 8.32
CA THR A 247 -24.40 -13.64 7.52
C THR A 247 -24.89 -12.21 7.25
N GLY A 248 -23.97 -11.21 7.37
CA GLY A 248 -24.23 -9.84 6.94
C GLY A 248 -23.80 -8.74 7.88
N THR A 249 -23.85 -8.91 9.21
CA THR A 249 -23.54 -7.84 10.18
C THR A 249 -22.76 -8.29 11.41
N GLN A 250 -22.12 -9.45 11.36
CA GLN A 250 -21.43 -10.04 12.51
C GLN A 250 -20.02 -9.50 12.67
N TYR A 251 -19.39 -9.08 11.58
CA TYR A 251 -18.00 -8.61 11.56
C TYR A 251 -17.87 -7.18 11.06
N PRO A 252 -18.31 -6.19 11.88
CA PRO A 252 -18.20 -4.79 11.52
C PRO A 252 -16.76 -4.29 11.63
N LEU A 253 -16.26 -3.60 10.61
CA LEU A 253 -15.01 -2.88 10.61
C LEU A 253 -15.28 -1.38 10.52
N ALA A 254 -15.07 -0.65 11.63
CA ALA A 254 -15.31 0.78 11.69
C ALA A 254 -14.32 1.58 10.81
N PRO A 255 -14.67 2.82 10.41
CA PRO A 255 -13.76 3.70 9.67
C PRO A 255 -12.40 3.85 10.35
N GLY A 256 -11.33 3.70 9.57
CA GLY A 256 -9.97 3.86 10.07
C GLY A 256 -9.48 2.73 10.98
N ARG A 257 -10.14 1.58 10.97
CA ARG A 257 -9.70 0.39 11.71
C ARG A 257 -9.12 -0.65 10.75
N ALA A 258 -8.13 -1.37 11.26
CA ALA A 258 -7.51 -2.49 10.58
C ALA A 258 -7.97 -3.82 11.19
N VAL A 259 -7.84 -4.89 10.42
CA VAL A 259 -8.11 -6.26 10.82
C VAL A 259 -7.07 -7.21 10.21
N VAL A 260 -6.48 -8.05 11.04
CA VAL A 260 -5.44 -9.02 10.66
C VAL A 260 -6.07 -10.37 10.36
N ILE A 261 -5.69 -10.96 9.23
CA ILE A 261 -6.02 -12.33 8.82
C ILE A 261 -4.70 -13.10 8.77
N ALA A 262 -4.51 -14.05 9.65
CA ALA A 262 -3.30 -14.87 9.68
C ALA A 262 -3.39 -16.05 8.71
N THR A 263 -2.26 -16.51 8.19
CA THR A 263 -2.19 -17.82 7.53
C THR A 263 -2.48 -18.92 8.54
N ASP A 264 -1.88 -18.80 9.73
CA ASP A 264 -2.06 -19.67 10.87
C ASP A 264 -2.04 -18.77 12.13
N ALA A 265 -3.11 -18.78 12.94
CA ALA A 265 -3.29 -17.84 14.06
C ALA A 265 -2.67 -18.36 15.36
N ILE A 266 -1.37 -18.64 15.33
CA ILE A 266 -0.58 -19.06 16.48
C ILE A 266 0.58 -18.10 16.79
N ASP A 267 1.33 -18.38 17.84
CA ASP A 267 2.60 -17.69 18.12
C ASP A 267 3.73 -18.32 17.29
N HIS A 268 4.28 -17.58 16.33
CA HIS A 268 5.37 -18.02 15.48
C HIS A 268 6.75 -17.58 15.97
N SER A 269 6.88 -17.04 17.19
CA SER A 269 8.15 -16.51 17.73
C SER A 269 9.24 -17.57 17.84
N GLU A 270 8.89 -18.84 18.06
CA GLU A 270 9.83 -19.96 18.05
C GLU A 270 10.55 -20.12 16.71
N TYR A 271 9.90 -19.75 15.60
CA TYR A 271 10.43 -19.78 14.25
C TYR A 271 11.02 -18.44 13.80
N GLY A 272 11.10 -17.44 14.70
CA GLY A 272 11.54 -16.08 14.39
C GLY A 272 10.48 -15.19 13.73
N GLY A 273 9.22 -15.64 13.72
CA GLY A 273 8.05 -14.90 13.24
C GLY A 273 7.37 -14.06 14.31
N LEU A 274 6.13 -13.72 14.08
CA LEU A 274 5.29 -12.90 14.95
C LEU A 274 4.33 -13.77 15.78
N ASP A 275 3.86 -13.24 16.92
CA ASP A 275 2.71 -13.77 17.59
C ASP A 275 1.42 -13.29 16.87
N LEU A 276 0.79 -14.20 16.11
CA LEU A 276 -0.47 -13.98 15.41
C LEU A 276 -1.66 -14.64 16.11
N SER A 277 -1.49 -15.17 17.32
CA SER A 277 -2.54 -15.87 18.08
C SER A 277 -3.77 -15.02 18.39
N ARG A 278 -3.68 -13.69 18.17
CA ARG A 278 -4.78 -12.74 18.34
C ARG A 278 -5.26 -12.14 17.03
N ALA A 279 -4.95 -12.75 15.89
CA ALA A 279 -5.52 -12.35 14.61
C ALA A 279 -7.05 -12.37 14.70
N ALA A 280 -7.70 -11.51 13.91
CA ALA A 280 -9.16 -11.46 13.91
C ALA A 280 -9.77 -12.62 13.10
N PHE A 281 -9.01 -13.15 12.16
CA PHE A 281 -9.37 -14.29 11.32
C PHE A 281 -8.12 -15.10 10.98
N GLU A 282 -8.34 -16.35 10.56
CA GLU A 282 -7.30 -17.18 9.96
C GLU A 282 -7.80 -17.91 8.72
N PHE A 283 -6.87 -18.36 7.87
CA PHE A 283 -7.16 -19.24 6.76
C PHE A 283 -7.06 -20.68 7.26
N ILE A 284 -8.14 -21.43 7.20
CA ILE A 284 -8.10 -22.85 7.58
C ILE A 284 -7.64 -23.72 6.41
N GLY A 285 -6.75 -24.65 6.70
CA GLY A 285 -6.33 -25.75 5.82
C GLY A 285 -6.64 -27.12 6.41
N ALA A 286 -6.62 -28.17 5.58
CA ALA A 286 -6.96 -29.52 6.01
C ALA A 286 -5.97 -30.11 7.03
N ALA A 287 -4.71 -29.64 7.06
CA ALA A 287 -3.65 -30.07 7.99
C ALA A 287 -3.23 -28.98 8.98
N ASP A 288 -4.03 -27.95 9.10
CA ASP A 288 -3.83 -26.85 10.04
C ASP A 288 -4.17 -27.25 11.47
N VAL A 289 -3.50 -26.62 12.44
CA VAL A 289 -3.86 -26.70 13.87
C VAL A 289 -4.74 -25.51 14.19
N ASP A 290 -6.04 -25.68 13.93
CA ASP A 290 -7.07 -24.63 14.11
C ASP A 290 -6.97 -23.95 15.48
N ASN A 291 -6.95 -22.62 15.49
CA ASN A 291 -7.11 -21.84 16.72
C ASN A 291 -8.62 -21.63 16.99
N PRO A 292 -9.24 -22.38 17.90
CA PRO A 292 -10.70 -22.43 18.06
C PRO A 292 -11.32 -21.11 18.53
N VAL A 293 -10.51 -20.10 18.89
CA VAL A 293 -11.01 -18.78 19.30
C VAL A 293 -10.90 -17.74 18.19
N VAL A 294 -10.28 -18.10 17.05
CA VAL A 294 -10.15 -17.23 15.87
C VAL A 294 -11.09 -17.73 14.77
N PRO A 295 -12.00 -16.89 14.24
CA PRO A 295 -12.89 -17.30 13.17
C PRO A 295 -12.15 -17.62 11.88
N ASN A 296 -12.55 -18.71 11.21
CA ASN A 296 -11.92 -19.20 10.00
C ASN A 296 -12.50 -18.61 8.73
N LEU A 297 -11.64 -18.24 7.78
CA LEU A 297 -12.01 -18.06 6.38
C LEU A 297 -12.08 -19.45 5.72
N VAL A 298 -13.20 -19.72 5.05
CA VAL A 298 -13.49 -21.02 4.45
C VAL A 298 -13.18 -21.02 2.95
N SER A 299 -12.45 -22.03 2.47
CA SER A 299 -12.21 -22.22 1.04
C SER A 299 -13.54 -22.45 0.30
N VAL A 300 -13.79 -21.66 -0.75
CA VAL A 300 -14.98 -21.74 -1.62
C VAL A 300 -14.59 -21.70 -3.11
N GLY A 301 -13.30 -21.75 -3.40
CA GLY A 301 -12.74 -21.76 -4.75
C GLY A 301 -12.81 -23.13 -5.42
N PRO A 302 -12.40 -23.22 -6.70
CA PRO A 302 -12.35 -24.48 -7.45
C PRO A 302 -11.22 -25.39 -6.97
N ARG A 303 -10.28 -24.83 -6.21
CA ARG A 303 -9.10 -25.54 -5.75
C ARG A 303 -8.80 -25.13 -4.31
N GLU A 304 -8.50 -26.08 -3.47
CA GLU A 304 -7.86 -25.85 -2.18
C GLU A 304 -6.36 -25.62 -2.38
N TYR A 305 -5.75 -24.83 -1.51
CA TYR A 305 -4.32 -24.63 -1.57
C TYR A 305 -3.59 -25.96 -1.32
N PHE A 306 -2.63 -26.30 -2.18
CA PHE A 306 -2.07 -27.66 -2.29
C PHE A 306 -1.24 -28.15 -1.10
N LEU A 307 -0.97 -27.33 -0.09
CA LEU A 307 -0.17 -27.71 1.07
C LEU A 307 -0.99 -28.17 2.28
N ASP A 308 -2.32 -28.34 2.14
CA ASP A 308 -3.23 -28.76 3.21
C ASP A 308 -3.16 -27.93 4.52
N ARG A 309 -2.39 -26.84 4.54
CA ARG A 309 -2.08 -26.02 5.71
C ARG A 309 -2.61 -24.59 5.62
N GLY A 310 -3.61 -24.36 4.80
CA GLY A 310 -4.18 -23.05 4.62
C GLY A 310 -3.57 -22.24 3.48
N PHE A 311 -3.95 -20.99 3.39
CA PHE A 311 -3.54 -20.04 2.37
C PHE A 311 -2.23 -19.35 2.74
N PHE A 312 -1.32 -19.20 1.78
CA PHE A 312 -0.18 -18.30 1.89
C PHE A 312 0.16 -17.66 0.54
N ILE A 313 0.86 -16.53 0.59
CA ILE A 313 1.30 -15.80 -0.59
C ILE A 313 2.65 -16.34 -1.03
N ASN A 314 2.78 -16.65 -2.32
CA ASN A 314 4.05 -17.15 -2.87
C ASN A 314 5.10 -16.04 -2.89
N ALA A 315 6.28 -16.33 -2.36
CA ALA A 315 7.38 -15.36 -2.26
C ALA A 315 7.89 -14.84 -3.61
N LEU A 316 7.73 -15.59 -4.69
CA LEU A 316 8.27 -15.23 -6.00
C LEU A 316 7.34 -14.33 -6.81
N SER A 317 6.07 -14.68 -6.88
CA SER A 317 5.05 -13.93 -7.61
C SER A 317 3.66 -14.41 -7.23
N ASP A 318 2.80 -13.49 -6.89
CA ASP A 318 1.40 -13.77 -6.60
C ASP A 318 0.53 -12.55 -6.82
N LYS A 319 -0.78 -12.78 -6.90
CA LYS A 319 -1.80 -11.75 -6.87
C LYS A 319 -2.84 -12.11 -5.84
N VAL A 320 -3.23 -11.13 -5.04
CA VAL A 320 -4.26 -11.25 -4.03
C VAL A 320 -5.32 -10.20 -4.31
N ALA A 321 -6.57 -10.58 -4.20
CA ALA A 321 -7.71 -9.70 -4.46
C ALA A 321 -8.71 -9.74 -3.31
N LEU A 322 -9.28 -8.60 -3.00
CA LEU A 322 -10.39 -8.42 -2.09
C LEU A 322 -11.66 -8.22 -2.90
N ILE A 323 -12.72 -8.94 -2.55
CA ILE A 323 -13.88 -9.11 -3.42
C ILE A 323 -15.16 -8.96 -2.59
N GLU A 324 -16.17 -8.29 -3.17
CA GLU A 324 -17.53 -8.22 -2.62
C GLU A 324 -18.20 -9.61 -2.56
N PRO A 325 -19.17 -9.81 -1.67
CA PRO A 325 -19.91 -11.07 -1.59
C PRO A 325 -20.48 -11.48 -2.95
N LEU A 326 -20.20 -12.70 -3.34
CA LEU A 326 -20.74 -13.34 -4.54
C LEU A 326 -20.80 -14.86 -4.36
N ASP A 327 -21.51 -15.53 -5.24
CA ASP A 327 -21.56 -17.00 -5.31
C ASP A 327 -20.50 -17.52 -6.30
N PRO A 328 -19.40 -18.15 -5.83
CA PRO A 328 -18.37 -18.69 -6.71
C PRO A 328 -18.86 -19.77 -7.66
N ALA A 329 -19.94 -20.47 -7.32
CA ALA A 329 -20.51 -21.51 -8.19
C ALA A 329 -21.11 -20.93 -9.48
N SER A 330 -21.52 -19.66 -9.47
CA SER A 330 -22.09 -18.96 -10.62
C SER A 330 -21.05 -18.33 -11.55
N LEU A 331 -19.76 -18.32 -11.15
CA LEU A 331 -18.71 -17.64 -11.90
C LEU A 331 -18.29 -18.45 -13.16
N PRO A 332 -18.01 -17.75 -14.28
CA PRO A 332 -17.37 -18.36 -15.43
C PRO A 332 -16.03 -19.00 -15.07
N ARG A 333 -15.76 -20.14 -15.70
CA ARG A 333 -14.55 -20.95 -15.44
C ARG A 333 -13.69 -21.04 -16.69
N HIS A 334 -12.39 -21.09 -16.48
CA HIS A 334 -11.44 -21.40 -17.54
C HIS A 334 -10.36 -22.34 -17.02
N THR A 335 -10.11 -23.40 -17.75
CA THR A 335 -9.04 -24.36 -17.46
C THR A 335 -7.87 -24.11 -18.39
N ILE A 336 -6.70 -23.89 -17.83
CA ILE A 336 -5.45 -23.72 -18.61
C ILE A 336 -5.10 -25.02 -19.29
N PRO A 337 -4.98 -25.05 -20.63
CA PRO A 337 -4.74 -26.30 -21.36
C PRO A 337 -3.45 -27.04 -20.97
N SER A 338 -2.38 -26.28 -20.72
CA SER A 338 -1.07 -26.86 -20.41
C SER A 338 -0.96 -27.42 -19.00
N THR A 339 -1.72 -26.90 -18.03
CA THR A 339 -1.61 -27.27 -16.61
C THR A 339 -2.81 -28.02 -16.08
N GLY A 340 -3.97 -27.92 -16.74
CA GLY A 340 -5.24 -28.42 -16.22
C GLY A 340 -5.78 -27.59 -15.03
N VAL A 341 -5.17 -26.46 -14.70
CA VAL A 341 -5.57 -25.61 -13.58
C VAL A 341 -6.79 -24.78 -13.95
N GLU A 342 -7.79 -24.82 -13.10
CA GLU A 342 -9.02 -24.06 -13.25
C GLU A 342 -8.94 -22.70 -12.58
N TYR A 343 -9.45 -21.67 -13.25
CA TYR A 343 -9.60 -20.31 -12.77
C TYR A 343 -11.07 -19.89 -12.82
N LEU A 344 -11.48 -19.07 -11.85
CA LEU A 344 -12.77 -18.41 -11.81
C LEU A 344 -12.62 -16.95 -12.24
N ARG A 345 -13.55 -16.48 -13.07
CA ARG A 345 -13.63 -15.10 -13.51
C ARG A 345 -14.51 -14.27 -12.57
N VAL A 346 -13.89 -13.46 -11.74
CA VAL A 346 -14.58 -12.51 -10.87
C VAL A 346 -14.89 -11.24 -11.65
N PRO A 347 -16.15 -10.78 -11.72
CA PRO A 347 -16.50 -9.52 -12.38
C PRO A 347 -15.77 -8.32 -11.77
N ALA A 348 -15.34 -7.38 -12.62
CA ALA A 348 -14.54 -6.24 -12.21
C ALA A 348 -15.24 -5.34 -11.19
N ASP A 349 -16.57 -5.20 -11.27
CA ASP A 349 -17.38 -4.42 -10.32
C ASP A 349 -17.48 -5.05 -8.92
N LYS A 350 -17.05 -6.30 -8.78
CA LYS A 350 -16.97 -7.00 -7.49
C LYS A 350 -15.59 -6.94 -6.86
N VAL A 351 -14.58 -6.47 -7.58
CA VAL A 351 -13.20 -6.36 -7.08
C VAL A 351 -13.02 -5.05 -6.31
N LEU A 352 -12.76 -5.15 -5.02
CA LEU A 352 -12.53 -3.99 -4.14
C LEU A 352 -11.11 -3.48 -4.22
N ASP A 353 -10.14 -4.38 -4.09
CA ASP A 353 -8.71 -4.04 -4.13
C ASP A 353 -7.90 -5.22 -4.66
N VAL A 354 -6.75 -4.93 -5.26
CA VAL A 354 -5.82 -5.94 -5.77
C VAL A 354 -4.40 -5.56 -5.37
N PHE A 355 -3.68 -6.54 -4.90
CA PHE A 355 -2.25 -6.47 -4.68
C PHE A 355 -1.55 -7.49 -5.56
N THR A 356 -0.50 -7.07 -6.26
CA THR A 356 0.39 -7.96 -6.99
C THR A 356 1.83 -7.69 -6.60
N HIS A 357 2.62 -8.74 -6.47
CA HIS A 357 4.05 -8.61 -6.29
C HIS A 357 4.81 -9.51 -7.26
N ARG A 358 6.07 -9.16 -7.48
CA ARG A 358 7.00 -9.93 -8.29
C ARG A 358 8.41 -9.77 -7.74
N GLN A 359 8.94 -10.82 -7.15
CA GLN A 359 10.34 -10.85 -6.76
C GLN A 359 11.20 -11.09 -8.01
N ARG A 360 12.08 -10.16 -8.30
CA ARG A 360 13.00 -10.26 -9.43
C ARG A 360 14.26 -11.00 -8.99
N THR A 361 14.37 -12.30 -9.27
CA THR A 361 15.64 -13.01 -9.17
C THR A 361 16.40 -12.88 -10.49
N SER A 362 17.69 -12.57 -10.44
CA SER A 362 18.54 -12.30 -11.60
C SER A 362 18.76 -13.52 -12.52
N THR A 363 18.38 -14.71 -12.08
CA THR A 363 18.64 -15.98 -12.75
C THR A 363 17.39 -16.67 -13.29
N SER A 364 16.21 -16.17 -12.97
CA SER A 364 14.96 -16.79 -13.44
C SER A 364 14.68 -16.43 -14.89
N PRO A 365 14.20 -17.36 -15.71
CA PRO A 365 13.71 -17.06 -17.04
C PRO A 365 12.60 -16.01 -16.95
N PRO A 366 12.39 -15.17 -17.95
CA PRO A 366 11.38 -14.15 -17.90
C PRO A 366 10.00 -14.80 -17.67
N PHE A 367 9.33 -14.48 -16.56
CA PHE A 367 7.95 -14.88 -16.29
C PHE A 367 7.01 -14.34 -17.36
N CYS A 368 5.83 -14.93 -17.50
CA CYS A 368 4.80 -14.37 -18.35
C CYS A 368 4.51 -12.92 -17.94
N PRO A 369 4.36 -12.01 -18.91
CA PRO A 369 3.96 -10.66 -18.56
C PRO A 369 2.57 -10.71 -17.90
N ARG A 370 2.41 -9.97 -16.82
CA ARG A 370 1.18 -9.73 -16.08
C ARG A 370 0.06 -10.74 -16.27
N MET A 371 -0.37 -11.39 -15.22
CA MET A 371 -1.60 -12.20 -15.22
C MET A 371 -2.80 -11.38 -14.71
N VAL A 372 -2.72 -10.06 -14.79
CA VAL A 372 -3.73 -9.12 -14.32
C VAL A 372 -3.84 -7.97 -15.31
N HIS A 373 -5.06 -7.62 -15.73
CA HIS A 373 -5.29 -6.44 -16.57
C HIS A 373 -4.94 -5.16 -15.80
N GLU A 374 -4.43 -4.14 -16.50
CA GLU A 374 -4.00 -2.86 -15.92
C GLU A 374 -5.11 -2.09 -15.18
N ARG A 375 -6.38 -2.39 -15.46
CA ARG A 375 -7.52 -1.88 -14.72
C ARG A 375 -7.47 -2.21 -13.23
N PHE A 376 -6.91 -3.38 -12.89
CA PHE A 376 -6.83 -3.86 -11.51
C PHE A 376 -5.50 -3.48 -10.85
N ASP A 377 -4.40 -3.70 -11.56
CA ASP A 377 -3.07 -3.27 -11.11
C ASP A 377 -2.16 -2.96 -12.30
N ARG A 378 -1.68 -1.73 -12.39
CA ARG A 378 -0.84 -1.26 -13.50
C ARG A 378 0.59 -1.76 -13.41
N GLN A 379 1.10 -1.98 -12.21
CA GLN A 379 2.47 -2.44 -11.99
C GLN A 379 2.59 -3.17 -10.65
N PRO A 380 3.09 -4.42 -10.68
CA PRO A 380 3.33 -5.18 -9.46
C PRO A 380 4.38 -4.50 -8.58
N SER A 381 4.26 -4.70 -7.28
CA SER A 381 5.32 -4.36 -6.35
C SER A 381 6.56 -5.20 -6.67
N THR A 382 7.68 -4.54 -6.83
CA THR A 382 9.00 -5.17 -7.05
C THR A 382 9.90 -5.01 -5.82
N GLY A 383 9.32 -4.65 -4.67
CA GLY A 383 10.03 -4.52 -3.42
C GLY A 383 10.71 -5.85 -3.10
N GLN A 384 12.05 -5.86 -3.24
CA GLN A 384 12.85 -7.01 -2.84
C GLN A 384 12.93 -7.00 -1.32
N LEU A 385 12.11 -7.81 -0.68
CA LEU A 385 12.32 -8.14 0.72
C LEU A 385 13.37 -9.26 0.77
N ALA A 386 14.34 -9.15 1.66
CA ALA A 386 15.34 -10.21 1.83
C ALA A 386 14.67 -11.43 2.47
N GLU A 387 14.86 -12.62 1.84
CA GLU A 387 14.41 -13.89 2.42
C GLU A 387 15.00 -14.10 3.83
N GLY A 388 14.30 -14.80 4.69
CA GLY A 388 14.71 -15.01 6.07
C GLY A 388 14.56 -13.80 7.00
N THR A 389 13.88 -12.72 6.53
CA THR A 389 13.57 -11.55 7.36
C THR A 389 12.08 -11.45 7.65
N THR A 390 11.73 -10.72 8.70
CA THR A 390 10.33 -10.42 9.07
C THR A 390 9.81 -9.13 8.43
N ARG A 391 10.37 -8.71 7.26
CA ARG A 391 9.90 -7.50 6.57
C ARG A 391 8.55 -7.75 5.90
N THR A 392 7.77 -6.67 5.76
CA THR A 392 6.44 -6.67 5.14
C THR A 392 6.32 -5.59 4.08
N LEU A 393 5.26 -5.62 3.30
CA LEU A 393 4.84 -4.50 2.46
C LEU A 393 3.68 -3.78 3.11
N GLN A 394 3.87 -2.49 3.37
CA GLN A 394 2.89 -1.61 4.01
C GLN A 394 2.39 -0.58 2.99
N ARG A 395 1.08 -0.32 3.01
CA ARG A 395 0.48 0.68 2.12
C ARG A 395 0.78 2.08 2.62
N PHE A 396 1.16 2.98 1.71
CA PHE A 396 1.43 4.38 2.04
C PHE A 396 0.21 5.09 2.61
N VAL A 397 0.46 5.93 3.62
CA VAL A 397 -0.52 6.87 4.12
C VAL A 397 -0.55 8.08 3.19
N LEU A 398 -1.67 8.26 2.49
CA LEU A 398 -1.89 9.40 1.59
C LEU A 398 -2.14 10.68 2.38
N GLN A 399 -2.93 10.58 3.45
CA GLN A 399 -3.39 11.74 4.23
C GLN A 399 -3.77 11.31 5.65
N VAL A 400 -3.54 12.22 6.60
CA VAL A 400 -4.13 12.13 7.94
C VAL A 400 -5.22 13.19 8.07
N LEU A 401 -6.45 12.77 8.35
CA LEU A 401 -7.58 13.66 8.50
C LEU A 401 -7.52 14.40 9.84
N PRO A 402 -8.28 15.52 10.01
CA PRO A 402 -8.28 16.28 11.25
C PRO A 402 -8.68 15.49 12.51
N ASN A 403 -9.45 14.40 12.34
CA ASN A 403 -9.84 13.50 13.43
C ASN A 403 -8.79 12.39 13.70
N GLY A 404 -7.61 12.48 13.09
CA GLY A 404 -6.53 11.50 13.23
C GLY A 404 -6.67 10.24 12.37
N ARG A 405 -7.76 10.08 11.62
CA ARG A 405 -7.95 8.93 10.73
C ARG A 405 -6.97 9.03 9.53
N LYS A 406 -6.25 7.97 9.27
CA LYS A 406 -5.39 7.86 8.09
C LYS A 406 -6.24 7.47 6.87
N VAL A 407 -5.91 8.02 5.72
CA VAL A 407 -6.42 7.61 4.41
C VAL A 407 -5.25 6.99 3.66
N LEU A 408 -5.37 5.74 3.28
CA LEU A 408 -4.32 5.01 2.59
C LEU A 408 -4.40 5.25 1.08
N GLN A 409 -3.23 5.31 0.45
CA GLN A 409 -3.09 5.49 -0.98
C GLN A 409 -3.64 4.28 -1.75
N ARG A 410 -4.41 4.53 -2.80
CA ARG A 410 -4.91 3.51 -3.72
C ARG A 410 -4.85 4.02 -5.15
N THR A 411 -3.74 3.75 -5.84
CA THR A 411 -3.52 4.18 -7.22
C THR A 411 -3.79 3.06 -8.24
N ARG A 412 -4.12 1.87 -7.78
CA ARG A 412 -4.12 0.64 -8.59
C ARG A 412 -2.74 0.35 -9.20
N THR A 413 -1.71 0.63 -8.43
CA THR A 413 -0.32 0.38 -8.82
C THR A 413 0.42 -0.12 -7.58
N SER A 414 0.50 -1.43 -7.39
CA SER A 414 1.11 -2.03 -6.20
C SER A 414 2.54 -1.52 -5.95
N ALA A 415 3.31 -1.28 -7.02
CA ALA A 415 4.65 -0.71 -6.94
C ALA A 415 4.71 0.70 -6.33
N ARG A 416 3.61 1.45 -6.34
CA ARG A 416 3.51 2.81 -5.79
C ARG A 416 2.71 2.86 -4.50
N ASP A 417 1.79 1.91 -4.33
CA ASP A 417 0.92 1.88 -3.16
C ASP A 417 1.60 1.28 -1.93
N PHE A 418 2.65 0.47 -2.12
CA PHE A 418 3.31 -0.26 -1.05
C PHE A 418 4.81 0.02 -0.93
N THR A 419 5.30 0.02 0.30
CA THR A 419 6.72 0.11 0.65
C THR A 419 7.09 -0.97 1.67
N ALA A 420 8.39 -1.33 1.69
CA ALA A 420 8.90 -2.27 2.68
C ALA A 420 8.99 -1.61 4.07
N GLY A 421 8.50 -2.31 5.08
CA GLY A 421 8.51 -1.87 6.48
C GLY A 421 8.76 -3.02 7.45
N ASP A 422 8.88 -2.71 8.73
CA ASP A 422 8.80 -3.70 9.80
C ASP A 422 7.32 -4.01 10.05
N PRO A 423 6.95 -5.26 10.37
CA PRO A 423 5.56 -5.63 10.53
C PRO A 423 4.90 -4.89 11.70
N THR A 424 3.68 -4.42 11.44
CA THR A 424 2.86 -3.67 12.42
C THR A 424 1.43 -4.20 12.50
N PRO A 425 1.19 -5.51 12.62
CA PRO A 425 -0.15 -6.08 12.54
C PRO A 425 -1.10 -5.44 13.55
N GLY A 426 -2.27 -5.01 13.07
CA GLY A 426 -3.29 -4.31 13.86
C GLY A 426 -3.10 -2.80 14.02
N THR A 427 -2.01 -2.24 13.46
CA THR A 427 -1.72 -0.80 13.52
C THR A 427 -1.28 -0.27 12.17
N ILE A 428 -1.78 0.88 11.77
CA ILE A 428 -1.34 1.57 10.55
C ILE A 428 -0.18 2.51 10.93
N PRO A 429 1.01 2.36 10.33
CA PRO A 429 2.20 3.16 10.62
C PRO A 429 2.05 4.65 10.36
#